data_b8d63c2e563145a27550d3fcdc8a090b
#
_entry.id   b8d63c2e563145a27550d3fcdc8a090b
#
_cell.length_a   1.000
_cell.length_b   1.000
_cell.length_c   1.000
_cell.angle_alpha   90.00
_cell.angle_beta   90.00
_cell.angle_gamma   90.00
#
_symmetry.space_group_name_H-M   'P 1'
#
loop_
_entity.id
_entity.type
_entity.pdbx_description
1 polymer ?
#
loop_
_entity_poly.entity_id
_entity_poly.type
_entity_poly.pdbx_seq_one_letter_code
_entity_poly.pdbx_strand_id
1 'polypeptide(L)'
;MTDKDKIDNDRLTITLKYGGDYAAPWTVIRGDTAEQAKQAIIDLLGGLKDNTVSEDWDLATLIASASIILQDRYNQAAKDYVNKIASKENDIIINKINKATSKAQLADLLKQYKKTITSNSEVSEAFRTKRNSLTR
;
A
#
# COMPACT_ATOMS: atom_id res chain seq x y z
N MET A 1 -27.02 -22.70 27.91
CA MET A 1 -25.75 -22.52 27.14
C MET A 1 -25.23 -23.90 26.76
N THR A 2 -24.98 -24.10 25.49
CA THR A 2 -24.36 -25.33 25.03
C THR A 2 -22.87 -25.31 25.26
N ASP A 3 -22.24 -26.49 25.31
CA ASP A 3 -20.77 -26.56 25.44
C ASP A 3 -20.06 -25.84 24.31
N LYS A 4 -20.66 -25.80 23.13
CA LYS A 4 -20.14 -25.10 21.95
C LYS A 4 -20.05 -23.60 22.19
N ASP A 5 -21.09 -22.98 22.74
CA ASP A 5 -21.09 -21.54 23.04
C ASP A 5 -20.04 -21.20 24.08
N LYS A 6 -19.87 -22.07 25.05
CA LYS A 6 -18.88 -21.93 26.11
C LYS A 6 -17.44 -21.99 25.57
N ILE A 7 -17.17 -22.89 24.63
CA ILE A 7 -15.88 -23.03 23.98
C ILE A 7 -15.55 -21.77 23.16
N ASP A 8 -16.53 -21.26 22.40
CA ASP A 8 -16.32 -20.07 21.58
C ASP A 8 -16.03 -18.82 22.42
N ASN A 9 -16.60 -18.71 23.61
CA ASN A 9 -16.36 -17.61 24.54
C ASN A 9 -14.97 -17.64 25.18
N ASP A 10 -14.34 -18.80 25.23
CA ASP A 10 -13.03 -18.99 25.84
C ASP A 10 -11.86 -18.74 24.87
N ARG A 11 -12.17 -18.50 23.58
CA ARG A 11 -11.13 -18.25 22.58
C ARG A 11 -10.56 -16.84 22.70
N LEU A 12 -9.26 -16.75 22.53
CA LEU A 12 -8.57 -15.49 22.43
C LEU A 12 -8.82 -14.87 21.05
N THR A 13 -9.20 -13.62 21.04
CA THR A 13 -9.35 -12.86 19.80
C THR A 13 -8.57 -11.56 19.95
N ILE A 14 -7.64 -11.32 19.03
CA ILE A 14 -6.79 -10.14 19.01
C ILE A 14 -6.99 -9.42 17.69
N THR A 15 -7.33 -8.14 17.72
CA THR A 15 -7.48 -7.33 16.53
C THR A 15 -6.27 -6.41 16.38
N LEU A 16 -5.55 -6.56 15.26
CA LEU A 16 -4.40 -5.73 14.92
C LEU A 16 -4.81 -4.77 13.81
N LYS A 17 -4.79 -3.49 14.09
CA LYS A 17 -5.12 -2.46 13.11
C LYS A 17 -3.88 -2.03 12.34
N TYR A 18 -4.06 -1.73 11.05
CA TYR A 18 -2.99 -1.27 10.16
C TYR A 18 -2.81 0.25 10.17
N GLY A 19 -3.67 0.97 10.86
CA GLY A 19 -3.57 2.42 10.98
C GLY A 19 -4.51 2.96 12.05
N GLY A 20 -4.38 4.26 12.35
CA GLY A 20 -5.21 4.93 13.35
C GLY A 20 -6.58 5.34 12.85
N ASP A 21 -6.81 5.35 11.53
CA ASP A 21 -8.06 5.77 10.94
C ASP A 21 -9.14 4.72 11.11
N TYR A 22 -10.39 5.19 11.19
CA TYR A 22 -11.55 4.31 11.29
C TYR A 22 -11.67 3.36 10.09
N ALA A 23 -11.27 3.82 8.91
CA ALA A 23 -11.32 3.03 7.68
C ALA A 23 -10.11 2.13 7.46
N ALA A 24 -9.09 2.18 8.34
CA ALA A 24 -7.91 1.35 8.20
C ALA A 24 -8.29 -0.13 8.34
N PRO A 25 -7.75 -1.02 7.50
CA PRO A 25 -8.00 -2.45 7.63
C PRO A 25 -7.41 -3.01 8.91
N TRP A 26 -7.90 -4.17 9.31
CA TRP A 26 -7.39 -4.87 10.48
C TRP A 26 -7.23 -6.36 10.19
N THR A 27 -6.40 -7.02 10.99
CA THR A 27 -6.24 -8.46 11.01
C THR A 27 -6.73 -9.00 12.35
N VAL A 28 -7.51 -10.07 12.33
CA VAL A 28 -8.00 -10.72 13.53
C VAL A 28 -7.21 -12.00 13.74
N ILE A 29 -6.57 -12.10 14.92
CA ILE A 29 -5.83 -13.28 15.36
C ILE A 29 -6.73 -14.05 16.33
N ARG A 30 -6.88 -15.33 16.10
CA ARG A 30 -7.66 -16.21 16.99
C ARG A 30 -6.82 -17.40 17.43
N GLY A 31 -6.97 -17.79 18.69
CA GLY A 31 -6.30 -18.96 19.24
C GLY A 31 -7.03 -19.41 20.49
N ASP A 32 -6.96 -20.71 20.78
CA ASP A 32 -7.56 -21.25 21.99
C ASP A 32 -6.67 -20.99 23.22
N THR A 33 -5.38 -20.80 23.01
CA THR A 33 -4.40 -20.51 24.06
C THR A 33 -3.53 -19.32 23.68
N ALA A 34 -2.85 -18.73 24.69
CA ALA A 34 -1.88 -17.66 24.44
C ALA A 34 -0.76 -18.13 23.53
N GLU A 35 -0.32 -19.37 23.63
CA GLU A 35 0.74 -19.93 22.77
C GLU A 35 0.30 -20.00 21.31
N GLN A 36 -0.94 -20.41 21.05
CA GLN A 36 -1.47 -20.43 19.70
C GLN A 36 -1.59 -19.00 19.11
N ALA A 37 -2.01 -18.04 19.92
CA ALA A 37 -2.09 -16.64 19.50
C ALA A 37 -0.70 -16.08 19.19
N LYS A 38 0.30 -16.38 20.02
CA LYS A 38 1.70 -16.00 19.78
C LYS A 38 2.21 -16.58 18.47
N GLN A 39 2.00 -17.86 18.24
CA GLN A 39 2.44 -18.53 17.02
C GLN A 39 1.77 -17.92 15.79
N ALA A 40 0.48 -17.62 15.88
CA ALA A 40 -0.25 -16.99 14.78
C ALA A 40 0.33 -15.61 14.41
N ILE A 41 0.71 -14.83 15.43
CA ILE A 41 1.37 -13.52 15.20
C ILE A 41 2.72 -13.71 14.53
N ILE A 42 3.53 -14.63 15.02
CA ILE A 42 4.86 -14.93 14.46
C ILE A 42 4.73 -15.37 12.99
N ASP A 43 3.79 -16.26 12.71
CA ASP A 43 3.53 -16.72 11.33
C ASP A 43 3.10 -15.59 10.41
N LEU A 44 2.25 -14.69 10.90
CA LEU A 44 1.82 -13.52 10.16
C LEU A 44 3.00 -12.62 9.78
N LEU A 45 3.86 -12.32 10.74
CA LEU A 45 5.03 -11.46 10.52
C LEU A 45 6.04 -12.14 9.60
N GLY A 46 6.22 -13.46 9.71
CA GLY A 46 7.05 -14.24 8.79
C GLY A 46 6.56 -14.16 7.36
N GLY A 47 5.24 -14.17 7.15
CA GLY A 47 4.63 -13.96 5.84
C GLY A 47 4.89 -12.57 5.28
N LEU A 48 5.09 -11.58 6.15
CA LEU A 48 5.48 -10.22 5.77
C LEU A 48 7.01 -10.07 5.66
N LYS A 49 7.75 -11.16 5.76
CA LYS A 49 9.22 -11.20 5.72
C LYS A 49 9.87 -10.40 6.84
N ASP A 50 9.22 -10.35 7.99
CA ASP A 50 9.75 -9.70 9.19
C ASP A 50 10.08 -10.76 10.24
N ASN A 51 11.35 -10.87 10.60
CA ASN A 51 11.86 -11.85 11.52
C ASN A 51 12.45 -11.19 12.77
N THR A 52 12.02 -9.97 13.11
CA THR A 52 12.55 -9.23 14.25
C THR A 52 11.96 -9.68 15.58
N VAL A 53 10.84 -10.39 15.56
CA VAL A 53 10.19 -10.87 16.79
C VAL A 53 10.74 -12.22 17.23
N SER A 54 10.74 -12.45 18.53
CA SER A 54 11.22 -13.69 19.13
C SER A 54 10.07 -14.49 19.73
N GLU A 55 10.15 -15.81 19.64
CA GLU A 55 9.20 -16.72 20.27
C GLU A 55 9.22 -16.60 21.81
N ASP A 56 10.31 -16.10 22.38
CA ASP A 56 10.47 -15.92 23.81
C ASP A 56 9.73 -14.70 24.35
N TRP A 57 9.28 -13.81 23.48
CA TRP A 57 8.53 -12.63 23.89
C TRP A 57 7.16 -13.02 24.41
N ASP A 58 6.64 -12.29 25.39
CA ASP A 58 5.29 -12.50 25.87
C ASP A 58 4.26 -12.02 24.85
N LEU A 59 3.00 -12.41 25.05
CA LEU A 59 1.93 -12.07 24.12
C LEU A 59 1.74 -10.56 23.99
N ALA A 60 1.81 -9.81 25.09
CA ALA A 60 1.65 -8.37 25.09
C ALA A 60 2.72 -7.68 24.24
N THR A 61 3.97 -8.12 24.38
CA THR A 61 5.10 -7.59 23.59
C THR A 61 4.92 -7.93 22.12
N LEU A 62 4.48 -9.14 21.78
CA LEU A 62 4.22 -9.54 20.40
C LEU A 62 3.07 -8.74 19.79
N ILE A 63 1.99 -8.49 20.52
CA ILE A 63 0.87 -7.67 20.04
C ILE A 63 1.34 -6.25 19.73
N ALA A 64 2.08 -5.63 20.65
CA ALA A 64 2.58 -4.27 20.46
C ALA A 64 3.52 -4.18 19.25
N SER A 65 4.45 -5.12 19.15
CA SER A 65 5.42 -5.17 18.04
C SER A 65 4.72 -5.42 16.71
N ALA A 66 3.80 -6.37 16.67
CA ALA A 66 3.04 -6.68 15.46
C ALA A 66 2.22 -5.48 14.99
N SER A 67 1.59 -4.75 15.90
CA SER A 67 0.82 -3.55 15.58
C SER A 67 1.70 -2.51 14.87
N ILE A 68 2.88 -2.25 15.39
CA ILE A 68 3.84 -1.30 14.83
C ILE A 68 4.31 -1.78 13.45
N ILE A 69 4.71 -3.04 13.34
CA ILE A 69 5.20 -3.63 12.09
C ILE A 69 4.11 -3.60 11.01
N LEU A 70 2.88 -3.99 11.35
CA LEU A 70 1.77 -4.00 10.40
C LEU A 70 1.42 -2.59 9.91
N GLN A 71 1.42 -1.60 10.79
CA GLN A 71 1.18 -0.21 10.40
C GLN A 71 2.25 0.29 9.45
N ASP A 72 3.51 0.02 9.75
CA ASP A 72 4.64 0.41 8.90
C ASP A 72 4.56 -0.25 7.53
N ARG A 73 4.32 -1.56 7.48
CA ARG A 73 4.19 -2.32 6.24
C ARG A 73 3.00 -1.87 5.42
N TYR A 74 1.87 -1.60 6.06
CA TYR A 74 0.69 -1.09 5.37
C TYR A 74 0.96 0.27 4.75
N ASN A 75 1.58 1.19 5.50
CA ASN A 75 1.90 2.53 5.00
C ASN A 75 2.87 2.45 3.82
N GLN A 76 3.88 1.58 3.90
CA GLN A 76 4.83 1.38 2.82
C GLN A 76 4.16 0.81 1.57
N ALA A 77 3.32 -0.21 1.75
CA ALA A 77 2.58 -0.82 0.64
C ALA A 77 1.62 0.18 -0.01
N ALA A 78 0.97 1.03 0.78
CA ALA A 78 0.09 2.07 0.27
C ALA A 78 0.85 3.09 -0.59
N LYS A 79 2.02 3.52 -0.13
CA LYS A 79 2.89 4.43 -0.90
C LYS A 79 3.35 3.77 -2.20
N ASP A 80 3.79 2.52 -2.15
CA ASP A 80 4.24 1.78 -3.33
C ASP A 80 3.10 1.64 -4.35
N TYR A 81 1.89 1.38 -3.89
CA TYR A 81 0.71 1.27 -4.74
C TYR A 81 0.41 2.59 -5.45
N VAL A 82 0.41 3.70 -4.69
CA VAL A 82 0.19 5.04 -5.26
C VAL A 82 1.26 5.37 -6.29
N ASN A 83 2.52 5.08 -5.99
CA ASN A 83 3.63 5.32 -6.92
C ASN A 83 3.50 4.49 -8.21
N LYS A 84 3.06 3.24 -8.10
CA LYS A 84 2.84 2.37 -9.25
C LYS A 84 1.73 2.91 -10.16
N ILE A 85 0.64 3.40 -9.57
CA ILE A 85 -0.47 4.00 -10.33
C ILE A 85 0.00 5.28 -11.01
N ALA A 86 0.69 6.16 -10.28
CA ALA A 86 1.20 7.41 -10.85
C ALA A 86 2.16 7.14 -12.01
N SER A 87 3.03 6.14 -11.88
CA SER A 87 3.95 5.73 -12.94
C SER A 87 3.21 5.26 -14.18
N LYS A 88 2.15 4.45 -14.02
CA LYS A 88 1.33 3.98 -15.14
C LYS A 88 0.61 5.14 -15.84
N GLU A 89 0.06 6.08 -15.08
CA GLU A 89 -0.60 7.25 -15.63
C GLU A 89 0.38 8.11 -16.43
N ASN A 90 1.59 8.30 -15.88
CA ASN A 90 2.64 9.06 -16.57
C ASN A 90 3.04 8.39 -17.88
N ASP A 91 3.17 7.07 -17.90
CA ASP A 91 3.50 6.31 -19.11
C ASP A 91 2.41 6.48 -20.19
N ILE A 92 1.15 6.45 -19.78
CA ILE A 92 0.01 6.67 -20.70
C ILE A 92 0.09 8.08 -21.30
N ILE A 93 0.36 9.10 -20.48
CA ILE A 93 0.46 10.49 -20.93
C ILE A 93 1.64 10.66 -21.89
N ILE A 94 2.81 10.10 -21.56
CA ILE A 94 4.00 10.13 -22.40
C ILE A 94 3.71 9.47 -23.76
N ASN A 95 3.03 8.32 -23.77
CA ASN A 95 2.64 7.66 -25.02
C ASN A 95 1.74 8.54 -25.88
N LYS A 96 0.76 9.22 -25.28
CA LYS A 96 -0.11 10.16 -25.99
C LYS A 96 0.68 11.32 -26.58
N ILE A 97 1.63 11.86 -25.82
CA ILE A 97 2.52 12.93 -26.30
C ILE A 97 3.33 12.45 -27.51
N ASN A 98 3.92 11.25 -27.42
CA ASN A 98 4.76 10.70 -28.49
C ASN A 98 3.96 10.40 -29.76
N LYS A 99 2.67 10.11 -29.64
CA LYS A 99 1.78 9.86 -30.79
C LYS A 99 1.18 11.13 -31.39
N ALA A 100 1.36 12.28 -30.77
CA ALA A 100 0.85 13.55 -31.30
C ALA A 100 1.57 13.91 -32.59
N THR A 101 0.80 14.36 -33.61
CA THR A 101 1.32 14.71 -34.93
C THR A 101 1.26 16.18 -35.22
N SER A 102 0.64 17.00 -34.34
CA SER A 102 0.50 18.42 -34.54
C SER A 102 0.58 19.18 -33.23
N LYS A 103 0.91 20.46 -33.30
CA LYS A 103 0.91 21.36 -32.14
C LYS A 103 -0.47 21.49 -31.51
N ALA A 104 -1.54 21.43 -32.32
CA ALA A 104 -2.90 21.49 -31.82
C ALA A 104 -3.21 20.30 -30.91
N GLN A 105 -2.76 19.08 -31.27
CA GLN A 105 -2.91 17.91 -30.45
C GLN A 105 -2.12 18.04 -29.13
N LEU A 106 -0.91 18.59 -29.18
CA LEU A 106 -0.13 18.86 -27.95
C LEU A 106 -0.81 19.88 -27.04
N ALA A 107 -1.41 20.93 -27.64
CA ALA A 107 -2.14 21.93 -26.85
C ALA A 107 -3.33 21.30 -26.13
N ASP A 108 -4.05 20.40 -26.79
CA ASP A 108 -5.16 19.65 -26.17
C ASP A 108 -4.68 18.77 -25.03
N LEU A 109 -3.55 18.08 -25.21
CA LEU A 109 -2.96 17.27 -24.15
C LEU A 109 -2.51 18.14 -22.97
N LEU A 110 -1.95 19.31 -23.22
CA LEU A 110 -1.58 20.26 -22.18
C LEU A 110 -2.80 20.71 -21.38
N LYS A 111 -3.91 20.97 -22.03
CA LYS A 111 -5.16 21.32 -21.33
C LYS A 111 -5.65 20.17 -20.45
N GLN A 112 -5.61 18.95 -20.97
CA GLN A 112 -6.12 17.77 -20.28
C GLN A 112 -5.24 17.36 -19.10
N TYR A 113 -3.93 17.43 -19.25
CA TYR A 113 -2.95 16.93 -18.28
C TYR A 113 -2.01 18.01 -17.74
N LYS A 114 -2.43 19.25 -17.74
CA LYS A 114 -1.60 20.42 -17.35
C LYS A 114 -0.85 20.20 -16.03
N LYS A 115 -1.55 19.73 -15.01
CA LYS A 115 -0.97 19.52 -13.69
C LYS A 115 0.18 18.50 -13.73
N THR A 116 0.00 17.39 -14.42
CA THR A 116 1.00 16.34 -14.54
C THR A 116 2.17 16.80 -15.41
N ILE A 117 1.89 17.44 -16.55
CA ILE A 117 2.92 17.92 -17.48
C ILE A 117 3.82 18.97 -16.83
N THR A 118 3.25 19.82 -15.97
CA THR A 118 4.02 20.87 -15.30
C THR A 118 4.75 20.39 -14.04
N SER A 119 4.26 19.35 -13.37
CA SER A 119 4.80 18.89 -12.10
C SER A 119 5.72 17.67 -12.21
N ASN A 120 5.61 16.88 -13.26
CA ASN A 120 6.42 15.67 -13.44
C ASN A 120 7.52 15.94 -14.48
N SER A 121 8.78 15.79 -14.09
CA SER A 121 9.92 16.11 -14.95
C SER A 121 10.00 15.25 -16.20
N GLU A 122 9.70 13.97 -16.13
CA GLU A 122 9.75 13.05 -17.28
C GLU A 122 8.67 13.41 -18.30
N VAL A 123 7.45 13.67 -17.84
CA VAL A 123 6.33 14.06 -18.70
C VAL A 123 6.59 15.43 -19.32
N SER A 124 7.09 16.38 -18.53
CA SER A 124 7.44 17.73 -18.99
C SER A 124 8.49 17.68 -20.08
N GLU A 125 9.52 16.88 -19.90
CA GLU A 125 10.58 16.73 -20.89
C GLU A 125 10.08 16.08 -22.18
N ALA A 126 9.26 15.03 -22.08
CA ALA A 126 8.65 14.39 -23.24
C ALA A 126 7.80 15.39 -24.04
N PHE A 127 7.03 16.22 -23.34
CA PHE A 127 6.21 17.26 -23.95
C PHE A 127 7.07 18.29 -24.69
N ARG A 128 8.10 18.80 -24.04
CA ARG A 128 9.02 19.80 -24.61
C ARG A 128 9.73 19.24 -25.83
N THR A 129 10.26 18.03 -25.76
CA THR A 129 10.95 17.38 -26.86
C THR A 129 10.03 17.22 -28.07
N LYS A 130 8.80 16.78 -27.86
CA LYS A 130 7.83 16.62 -28.94
C LYS A 130 7.46 17.96 -29.55
N ARG A 131 7.19 18.97 -28.70
CA ARG A 131 6.87 20.33 -29.18
C ARG A 131 7.98 20.88 -30.11
N ASN A 132 9.23 20.70 -29.69
CA ASN A 132 10.38 21.15 -30.47
C ASN A 132 10.49 20.42 -31.81
N SER A 133 10.16 19.11 -31.81
CA SER A 133 10.20 18.33 -33.06
C SER A 133 9.11 18.75 -34.05
N LEU A 134 7.99 19.30 -33.58
CA LEU A 134 6.87 19.72 -34.43
C LEU A 134 6.99 21.19 -34.87
N THR A 135 7.98 21.93 -34.41
CA THR A 135 8.19 23.33 -34.81
C THR A 135 8.99 23.49 -36.09
N ARG A 136 9.45 22.46 -36.69
CA ARG A 136 10.20 22.48 -37.95
C ARG A 136 9.31 22.52 -39.15
#